data_21c20a55e6364e8ae6d13793be2ebd03
#
_entry.id   21c20a55e6364e8ae6d13793be2ebd03
#
_cell.length_a   1.000
_cell.length_b   1.000
_cell.length_c   1.000
_cell.angle_alpha   90.00
_cell.angle_beta   90.00
_cell.angle_gamma   90.00
#
_symmetry.space_group_name_H-M   'P 1'
#
loop_
_entity.id
_entity.type
_entity.pdbx_description
1 polymer ?
#
loop_
_entity_poly.entity_id
_entity_poly.type
_entity_poly.pdbx_seq_one_letter_code
_entity_poly.pdbx_strand_id
1 'polypeptide(L)'
;MNFSKEDENYIYNVIGRNIKKYRKLKGLTQAQLAEKIDYSLSFVSSVESRKHQTFSLGALWRISLILEVDMYKLCIDEYDLRNENRWALYKCDNCGNEIKMPKEIITTFNIINKMFNDDNQNPKFNCPECREGKLIIKEKD
;
A
#
# COMPACT_ATOMS: atom_id res chain seq x y z
N MET A 1 -7.01 -16.94 -11.52
CA MET A 1 -7.33 -15.97 -10.47
C MET A 1 -8.67 -15.33 -10.82
N ASN A 2 -9.72 -15.60 -10.07
CA ASN A 2 -11.03 -14.97 -10.31
C ASN A 2 -11.13 -13.74 -9.42
N PHE A 3 -11.09 -12.56 -10.00
CA PHE A 3 -11.39 -11.32 -9.28
C PHE A 3 -12.91 -11.19 -9.13
N SER A 4 -13.37 -10.98 -7.91
CA SER A 4 -14.77 -10.70 -7.64
C SER A 4 -15.06 -9.19 -7.87
N LYS A 5 -16.35 -8.82 -8.08
CA LYS A 5 -16.76 -7.41 -8.08
C LYS A 5 -16.46 -6.71 -6.74
N GLU A 6 -16.34 -7.47 -5.67
CA GLU A 6 -15.98 -6.98 -4.34
C GLU A 6 -14.51 -6.54 -4.30
N ASP A 7 -13.63 -7.24 -5.01
CA ASP A 7 -12.21 -6.88 -5.13
C ASP A 7 -12.01 -5.59 -5.93
N GLU A 8 -12.78 -5.40 -7.02
CA GLU A 8 -12.76 -4.15 -7.78
C GLU A 8 -13.25 -2.97 -6.95
N ASN A 9 -14.33 -3.16 -6.18
CA ASN A 9 -14.88 -2.13 -5.31
C ASN A 9 -13.95 -1.77 -4.15
N TYR A 10 -13.13 -2.69 -3.71
CA TYR A 10 -12.18 -2.45 -2.63
C TYR A 10 -11.22 -1.31 -2.94
N ILE A 11 -10.57 -1.32 -4.10
CA ILE A 11 -9.60 -0.28 -4.46
C ILE A 11 -10.27 1.10 -4.60
N TYR A 12 -11.49 1.17 -5.18
CA TYR A 12 -12.23 2.43 -5.27
C TYR A 12 -12.62 2.97 -3.90
N ASN A 13 -12.97 2.10 -2.95
CA ASN A 13 -13.26 2.49 -1.57
C ASN A 13 -12.01 3.01 -0.83
N VAL A 14 -10.85 2.39 -1.06
CA VAL A 14 -9.56 2.86 -0.53
C VAL A 14 -9.25 4.25 -1.05
N ILE A 15 -9.32 4.42 -2.37
CA ILE A 15 -9.02 5.70 -3.03
C ILE A 15 -9.99 6.78 -2.55
N GLY A 16 -11.29 6.52 -2.52
CA GLY A 16 -12.30 7.49 -2.07
C GLY A 16 -12.07 7.94 -0.62
N ARG A 17 -11.71 7.03 0.25
CA ARG A 17 -11.36 7.32 1.65
C ARG A 17 -10.11 8.21 1.74
N ASN A 18 -9.09 7.90 0.96
CA ASN A 18 -7.86 8.68 0.94
C ASN A 18 -8.07 10.08 0.34
N ILE A 19 -8.83 10.20 -0.75
CA ILE A 19 -9.22 11.49 -1.32
C ILE A 19 -9.91 12.36 -0.26
N LYS A 20 -10.90 11.80 0.45
CA LYS A 20 -11.59 12.51 1.53
C LYS A 20 -10.64 12.95 2.65
N LYS A 21 -9.68 12.09 3.03
CA LYS A 21 -8.67 12.37 4.04
C LYS A 21 -7.80 13.56 3.61
N TYR A 22 -7.17 13.48 2.45
CA TYR A 22 -6.25 14.52 1.97
C TYR A 22 -6.97 15.83 1.64
N ARG A 23 -8.20 15.76 1.12
CA ARG A 23 -9.04 16.94 0.94
C ARG A 23 -9.28 17.69 2.24
N LYS A 24 -9.65 16.97 3.31
CA LYS A 24 -9.86 17.56 4.63
C LYS A 24 -8.58 18.13 5.23
N LEU A 25 -7.45 17.44 5.07
CA LEU A 25 -6.14 17.93 5.52
C LEU A 25 -5.76 19.24 4.81
N LYS A 26 -6.16 19.38 3.54
CA LYS A 26 -5.95 20.61 2.75
C LYS A 26 -6.99 21.70 3.03
N GLY A 27 -7.97 21.44 3.90
CA GLY A 27 -9.03 22.41 4.26
C GLY A 27 -10.06 22.65 3.15
N LEU A 28 -10.14 21.78 2.14
CA LEU A 28 -11.07 21.94 1.03
C LEU A 28 -12.44 21.32 1.33
N THR A 29 -13.51 21.98 0.89
CA THR A 29 -14.84 21.37 0.80
C THR A 29 -14.93 20.47 -0.43
N GLN A 30 -15.95 19.59 -0.49
CA GLN A 30 -16.20 18.77 -1.69
C GLN A 30 -16.48 19.64 -2.92
N ALA A 31 -17.22 20.75 -2.74
CA ALA A 31 -17.51 21.70 -3.82
C ALA A 31 -16.24 22.37 -4.34
N GLN A 32 -15.35 22.81 -3.47
CA GLN A 32 -14.07 23.41 -3.86
C GLN A 32 -13.14 22.42 -4.57
N LEU A 33 -13.11 21.16 -4.13
CA LEU A 33 -12.34 20.15 -4.83
C LEU A 33 -12.95 19.90 -6.23
N ALA A 34 -14.27 19.75 -6.32
CA ALA A 34 -14.98 19.53 -7.59
C ALA A 34 -14.69 20.65 -8.61
N GLU A 35 -14.80 21.91 -8.18
CA GLU A 35 -14.47 23.09 -9.00
C GLU A 35 -13.02 23.04 -9.50
N LYS A 36 -12.07 22.76 -8.62
CA LYS A 36 -10.64 22.76 -8.96
C LYS A 36 -10.24 21.65 -9.94
N ILE A 37 -10.90 20.49 -9.88
CA ILE A 37 -10.63 19.37 -10.80
C ILE A 37 -11.49 19.42 -12.07
N ASP A 38 -12.40 20.38 -12.20
CA ASP A 38 -13.37 20.51 -13.29
C ASP A 38 -14.31 19.29 -13.41
N TYR A 39 -14.90 18.91 -12.27
CA TYR A 39 -15.91 17.86 -12.14
C TYR A 39 -17.11 18.34 -11.32
N SER A 40 -18.21 17.60 -11.37
CA SER A 40 -19.39 17.94 -10.59
C SER A 40 -19.20 17.63 -9.09
N LEU A 41 -19.90 18.39 -8.23
CA LEU A 41 -19.99 18.08 -6.79
C LEU A 41 -20.51 16.65 -6.56
N SER A 42 -21.48 16.21 -7.37
CA SER A 42 -22.04 14.85 -7.31
C SER A 42 -20.95 13.80 -7.55
N PHE A 43 -20.03 14.03 -8.48
CA PHE A 43 -18.89 13.14 -8.73
C PHE A 43 -18.02 12.99 -7.48
N VAL A 44 -17.55 14.11 -6.90
CA VAL A 44 -16.69 14.08 -5.70
C VAL A 44 -17.40 13.43 -4.51
N SER A 45 -18.68 13.77 -4.31
CA SER A 45 -19.49 13.17 -3.25
C SER A 45 -19.64 11.66 -3.42
N SER A 46 -19.85 11.18 -4.64
CA SER A 46 -19.98 9.75 -4.96
C SER A 46 -18.66 9.01 -4.73
N VAL A 47 -17.54 9.58 -5.18
CA VAL A 47 -16.20 9.00 -4.97
C VAL A 47 -15.88 8.85 -3.47
N GLU A 48 -16.21 9.86 -2.67
CA GLU A 48 -15.94 9.84 -1.22
C GLU A 48 -16.93 9.00 -0.40
N SER A 49 -18.12 8.69 -0.94
CA SER A 49 -19.22 8.03 -0.19
C SER A 49 -19.25 6.51 -0.28
N ARG A 50 -18.26 5.87 -0.92
CA ARG A 50 -18.24 4.41 -1.16
C ARG A 50 -19.42 3.89 -2.01
N LYS A 51 -20.05 4.72 -2.80
CA LYS A 51 -21.14 4.35 -3.72
C LYS A 51 -20.56 3.89 -5.05
N HIS A 52 -19.80 2.80 -5.07
CA HIS A 52 -19.32 2.09 -6.27
C HIS A 52 -19.15 2.95 -7.54
N GLN A 53 -18.54 4.11 -7.39
CA GLN A 53 -18.30 4.99 -8.51
C GLN A 53 -16.92 4.70 -9.09
N THR A 54 -16.89 4.13 -10.29
CA THR A 54 -15.66 4.04 -11.07
C THR A 54 -15.28 5.42 -11.58
N PHE A 55 -13.99 5.69 -11.71
CA PHE A 55 -13.46 6.93 -12.27
C PHE A 55 -12.21 6.62 -13.08
N SER A 56 -11.91 7.49 -14.03
CA SER A 56 -10.74 7.31 -14.88
C SER A 56 -9.44 7.61 -14.15
N LEU A 57 -8.34 7.03 -14.63
CA LEU A 57 -7.00 7.35 -14.17
C LEU A 57 -6.69 8.85 -14.29
N GLY A 58 -7.21 9.51 -15.36
CA GLY A 58 -7.08 10.95 -15.53
C GLY A 58 -7.76 11.77 -14.46
N ALA A 59 -8.94 11.33 -13.96
CA ALA A 59 -9.61 11.97 -12.85
C ALA A 59 -8.78 11.83 -11.55
N LEU A 60 -8.25 10.64 -11.29
CA LEU A 60 -7.39 10.39 -10.14
C LEU A 60 -6.11 11.25 -10.18
N TRP A 61 -5.50 11.38 -11.36
CA TRP A 61 -4.32 12.20 -11.54
C TRP A 61 -4.62 13.69 -11.28
N ARG A 62 -5.72 14.24 -11.79
CA ARG A 62 -6.14 15.63 -11.50
C ARG A 62 -6.36 15.85 -9.99
N ILE A 63 -7.01 14.90 -9.33
CA ILE A 63 -7.24 14.95 -7.87
C ILE A 63 -5.90 14.98 -7.14
N SER A 64 -4.95 14.13 -7.50
CA SER A 64 -3.63 14.07 -6.87
C SER A 64 -2.86 15.38 -7.00
N LEU A 65 -2.92 16.03 -8.16
CA LEU A 65 -2.30 17.34 -8.40
C LEU A 65 -2.92 18.44 -7.51
N ILE A 66 -4.25 18.51 -7.44
CA ILE A 66 -4.94 19.51 -6.62
C ILE A 66 -4.71 19.28 -5.12
N LEU A 67 -4.66 18.02 -4.71
CA LEU A 67 -4.37 17.67 -3.33
C LEU A 67 -2.87 17.77 -2.96
N GLU A 68 -1.99 17.93 -3.96
CA GLU A 68 -0.52 17.97 -3.80
C GLU A 68 0.01 16.71 -3.12
N VAL A 69 -0.53 15.56 -3.53
CA VAL A 69 -0.09 14.25 -3.04
C VAL A 69 0.29 13.36 -4.21
N ASP A 70 1.28 12.50 -4.01
CA ASP A 70 1.62 11.50 -5.00
C ASP A 70 0.43 10.56 -5.24
N MET A 71 0.11 10.27 -6.50
CA MET A 71 -1.05 9.47 -6.86
C MET A 71 -1.04 8.09 -6.18
N TYR A 72 0.13 7.47 -6.00
CA TYR A 72 0.23 6.18 -5.32
C TYR A 72 -0.27 6.23 -3.87
N LYS A 73 -0.13 7.37 -3.17
CA LYS A 73 -0.63 7.56 -1.79
C LYS A 73 -2.15 7.52 -1.70
N LEU A 74 -2.82 7.85 -2.80
CA LEU A 74 -4.28 7.69 -2.87
C LEU A 74 -4.69 6.23 -2.99
N CYS A 75 -3.83 5.37 -3.54
CA CYS A 75 -4.10 3.96 -3.78
C CYS A 75 -3.69 3.04 -2.62
N ILE A 76 -2.95 3.53 -1.64
CA ILE A 76 -2.47 2.73 -0.52
C ILE A 76 -3.52 2.65 0.58
N ASP A 77 -3.86 1.45 1.03
CA ASP A 77 -4.61 1.28 2.26
C ASP A 77 -3.68 1.36 3.47
N GLU A 78 -3.78 2.46 4.21
CA GLU A 78 -3.00 2.64 5.44
C GLU A 78 -3.34 1.60 6.51
N TYR A 79 -4.54 1.00 6.44
CA TYR A 79 -4.91 -0.11 7.32
C TYR A 79 -4.09 -1.34 6.99
N ASP A 80 -3.88 -1.63 5.71
CA ASP A 80 -3.04 -2.73 5.26
C ASP A 80 -1.56 -2.50 5.63
N LEU A 81 -1.08 -1.26 5.54
CA LEU A 81 0.28 -0.92 5.95
C LEU A 81 0.51 -1.05 7.47
N ARG A 82 -0.54 -0.82 8.27
CA ARG A 82 -0.49 -0.97 9.74
C ARG A 82 -0.78 -2.39 10.21
N ASN A 83 -1.21 -3.28 9.33
CA ASN A 83 -1.47 -4.66 9.69
C ASN A 83 -0.16 -5.36 10.01
N GLU A 84 0.12 -5.55 11.30
CA GLU A 84 1.33 -6.22 11.80
C GLU A 84 1.52 -7.62 11.22
N ASN A 85 0.42 -8.27 10.80
CA ASN A 85 0.47 -9.59 10.17
C ASN A 85 1.13 -9.59 8.78
N ARG A 86 1.27 -8.44 8.11
CA ARG A 86 1.98 -8.32 6.82
C ARG A 86 3.49 -8.14 6.98
N TRP A 87 3.95 -7.82 8.17
CA TRP A 87 5.34 -7.54 8.46
C TRP A 87 5.96 -8.64 9.29
N ALA A 88 7.18 -9.00 8.98
CA ALA A 88 8.02 -9.83 9.83
C ALA A 88 9.18 -9.00 10.37
N LEU A 89 9.53 -9.23 11.62
CA LEU A 89 10.70 -8.65 12.25
C LEU A 89 11.89 -9.57 12.00
N TYR A 90 12.94 -9.01 11.44
CA TYR A 90 14.21 -9.68 11.22
C TYR A 90 15.26 -9.09 12.13
N LYS A 91 16.10 -9.94 12.69
CA LYS A 91 17.24 -9.55 13.49
C LYS A 91 18.52 -10.02 12.85
N CYS A 92 19.52 -9.16 12.81
CA CYS A 92 20.86 -9.55 12.33
C CYS A 92 21.56 -10.43 13.37
N ASP A 93 22.11 -11.54 12.94
CA ASP A 93 22.86 -12.49 13.79
C ASP A 93 24.21 -11.95 14.27
N ASN A 94 24.76 -10.96 13.57
CA ASN A 94 26.04 -10.36 13.90
C ASN A 94 25.91 -9.07 14.72
N CYS A 95 25.22 -8.04 14.20
CA CYS A 95 25.15 -6.73 14.88
C CYS A 95 23.89 -6.52 15.72
N GLY A 96 22.92 -7.44 15.68
CA GLY A 96 21.68 -7.34 16.43
C GLY A 96 20.66 -6.34 15.89
N ASN A 97 20.95 -5.63 14.78
CA ASN A 97 20.03 -4.68 14.17
C ASN A 97 18.71 -5.35 13.78
N GLU A 98 17.58 -4.67 14.05
CA GLU A 98 16.24 -5.18 13.77
C GLU A 98 15.61 -4.40 12.61
N ILE A 99 15.08 -5.12 11.62
CA ILE A 99 14.47 -4.56 10.42
C ILE A 99 13.10 -5.20 10.22
N LYS A 100 12.08 -4.38 9.94
CA LYS A 100 10.76 -4.85 9.51
C LYS A 100 10.73 -4.99 8.00
N MET A 101 10.41 -6.17 7.50
CA MET A 101 10.21 -6.42 6.07
C MET A 101 8.85 -7.06 5.80
N PRO A 102 8.23 -6.78 4.62
CA PRO A 102 6.98 -7.42 4.22
C PRO A 102 7.14 -8.94 4.10
N LYS A 103 6.17 -9.70 4.63
CA LYS A 103 6.17 -11.17 4.52
C LYS A 103 6.11 -11.67 3.08
N GLU A 104 5.54 -10.89 2.19
CA GLU A 104 5.44 -11.19 0.77
C GLU A 104 6.82 -11.35 0.11
N ILE A 105 7.83 -10.65 0.58
CA ILE A 105 9.21 -10.81 0.09
C ILE A 105 9.68 -12.26 0.32
N ILE A 106 9.38 -12.84 1.49
CA ILE A 106 9.73 -14.22 1.83
C ILE A 106 8.99 -15.20 0.93
N THR A 107 7.69 -14.96 0.74
CA THR A 107 6.85 -15.83 -0.11
C THR A 107 7.35 -15.83 -1.54
N THR A 108 7.68 -14.65 -2.08
CA THR A 108 8.23 -14.50 -3.43
C THR A 108 9.57 -15.21 -3.56
N PHE A 109 10.46 -15.07 -2.58
CA PHE A 109 11.76 -15.76 -2.59
C PHE A 109 11.60 -17.29 -2.51
N ASN A 110 10.69 -17.77 -1.69
CA ASN A 110 10.42 -19.21 -1.57
C ASN A 110 9.84 -19.79 -2.87
N ILE A 111 9.00 -19.02 -3.59
CA ILE A 111 8.50 -19.41 -4.91
C ILE A 111 9.66 -19.47 -5.91
N ILE A 112 10.52 -18.46 -5.94
CA ILE A 112 11.68 -18.40 -6.83
C ILE A 112 12.63 -19.58 -6.55
N ASN A 113 12.97 -19.83 -5.28
CA ASN A 113 13.84 -20.95 -4.90
C ASN A 113 13.26 -22.30 -5.31
N LYS A 114 11.95 -22.51 -5.15
CA LYS A 114 11.29 -23.73 -5.64
C LYS A 114 11.36 -23.88 -7.17
N MET A 115 11.27 -22.78 -7.91
CA MET A 115 11.38 -22.79 -9.38
C MET A 115 12.79 -23.19 -9.85
N PHE A 116 13.82 -22.90 -9.08
CA PHE A 116 15.21 -23.19 -9.41
C PHE A 116 15.75 -24.45 -8.71
N ASN A 117 14.88 -25.27 -8.10
CA ASN A 117 15.27 -26.50 -7.36
C ASN A 117 16.34 -26.27 -6.27
N ASP A 118 16.36 -25.06 -5.69
CA ASP A 118 17.22 -24.78 -4.55
C ASP A 118 16.44 -25.06 -3.26
N ASP A 119 16.55 -26.29 -2.74
CA ASP A 119 15.90 -26.75 -1.51
C ASP A 119 16.48 -26.12 -0.25
N ASN A 120 17.38 -25.14 -0.39
CA ASN A 120 18.07 -24.54 0.73
C ASN A 120 17.34 -23.30 1.26
N GLN A 121 16.45 -23.57 2.24
CA GLN A 121 16.14 -22.70 3.38
C GLN A 121 15.78 -21.22 3.11
N ASN A 122 14.95 -20.69 4.03
CA ASN A 122 14.58 -19.27 4.15
C ASN A 122 15.63 -18.31 3.61
N PRO A 123 15.23 -17.34 2.78
CA PRO A 123 16.15 -16.40 2.17
C PRO A 123 16.99 -15.71 3.25
N LYS A 124 18.29 -15.87 3.19
CA LYS A 124 19.22 -15.18 4.10
C LYS A 124 19.61 -13.85 3.48
N PHE A 125 18.96 -12.79 3.91
CA PHE A 125 19.32 -11.42 3.50
C PHE A 125 20.55 -10.94 4.26
N ASN A 126 21.43 -10.25 3.56
CA ASN A 126 22.56 -9.59 4.22
C ASN A 126 22.04 -8.38 5.03
N CYS A 127 22.60 -8.17 6.20
CA CYS A 127 22.29 -7.00 6.99
C CYS A 127 22.80 -5.73 6.27
N PRO A 128 21.95 -4.72 6.02
CA PRO A 128 22.39 -3.50 5.36
C PRO A 128 23.31 -2.64 6.22
N GLU A 129 23.25 -2.78 7.54
CA GLU A 129 24.07 -2.01 8.48
C GLU A 129 25.51 -2.54 8.57
N CYS A 130 25.68 -3.81 8.97
CA CYS A 130 27.03 -4.37 9.15
C CYS A 130 27.56 -5.06 7.90
N ARG A 131 26.71 -5.38 6.91
CA ARG A 131 27.01 -6.08 5.64
C ARG A 131 27.60 -7.49 5.79
N GLU A 132 27.92 -7.93 6.98
CA GLU A 132 28.54 -9.23 7.30
C GLU A 132 27.52 -10.25 7.83
N GLY A 133 26.59 -9.79 8.68
CA GLY A 133 25.58 -10.64 9.29
C GLY A 133 24.41 -10.96 8.37
N LYS A 134 23.66 -12.01 8.73
CA LYS A 134 22.44 -12.44 8.06
C LYS A 134 21.21 -12.03 8.86
N LEU A 135 20.14 -11.66 8.18
CA LEU A 135 18.86 -11.34 8.79
C LEU A 135 18.09 -12.63 9.03
N ILE A 136 17.73 -12.89 10.27
CA ILE A 136 16.96 -14.06 10.71
C ILE A 136 15.60 -13.58 11.19
N ILE A 137 14.52 -14.32 10.86
CA ILE A 137 13.17 -14.02 11.35
C ILE A 137 13.15 -14.16 12.87
N LYS A 138 12.68 -13.13 13.55
CA LYS A 138 12.39 -13.19 14.98
C LYS A 138 11.00 -13.80 15.14
N GLU A 139 10.93 -15.04 15.59
CA GLU A 139 9.64 -15.65 15.96
C GLU A 139 9.05 -14.86 17.15
N LYS A 140 7.72 -14.66 17.11
CA LYS A 140 7.02 -14.07 18.26
C LYS A 140 6.99 -15.14 19.35
N ASP A 141 7.60 -14.83 20.50
CA ASP A 141 7.37 -15.55 21.76
C ASP A 141 5.90 -15.44 22.19
#